data_173e7988201e8bedd9e2382ca75651f1
#
_entry.id   173e7988201e8bedd9e2382ca75651f1
#
_cell.length_a   1.000
_cell.length_b   1.000
_cell.length_c   1.000
_cell.angle_alpha   90.00
_cell.angle_beta   90.00
_cell.angle_gamma   90.00
#
_symmetry.space_group_name_H-M   'P 1'
#
loop_
_entity.id
_entity.type
_entity.pdbx_description
1 polymer ?
#
loop_
_entity_poly.entity_id
_entity_poly.type
_entity_poly.pdbx_seq_one_letter_code
_entity_poly.pdbx_strand_id
1 'polypeptide(L)'
;SENTIQYTSERKQFGKKINEFQVSQFKLADMSTDLEASRLMVYKAATSIDDKDSDATKYCAMAKRFATDACFDICNQALQLHGGYGYLKDFPLERVLRDLRVHQILEGTNEIMRLIISRKILDV
;
A
#
# COMPACT_ATOMS: atom_id res chain seq x y z
N SER A 1 4.77 5.04 -7.65
CA SER A 1 5.66 4.10 -8.36
C SER A 1 6.23 4.75 -9.62
N GLU A 2 7.44 4.37 -9.98
CA GLU A 2 8.13 4.93 -11.15
C GLU A 2 7.38 4.64 -12.44
N ASN A 3 6.84 3.42 -12.59
CA ASN A 3 6.09 3.05 -13.79
C ASN A 3 4.83 3.91 -13.95
N THR A 4 4.13 4.19 -12.88
CA THR A 4 2.93 5.04 -12.93
C THR A 4 3.28 6.47 -13.29
N ILE A 5 4.34 7.02 -12.71
CA ILE A 5 4.79 8.38 -13.00
C ILE A 5 5.20 8.51 -14.46
N GLN A 6 5.98 7.56 -14.97
CA GLN A 6 6.42 7.56 -16.37
C GLN A 6 5.21 7.49 -17.31
N TYR A 7 4.26 6.59 -17.06
CA TYR A 7 3.09 6.44 -17.90
C TYR A 7 2.27 7.72 -17.96
N THR A 8 1.97 8.34 -16.81
CA THR A 8 1.17 9.57 -16.76
C THR A 8 1.88 10.75 -17.39
N SER A 9 3.22 10.78 -17.36
CA SER A 9 4.00 11.83 -18.00
C SER A 9 3.98 11.73 -19.53
N GLU A 10 3.93 10.51 -20.07
CA GLU A 10 3.91 10.27 -21.51
C GLU A 10 2.51 10.38 -22.12
N ARG A 11 1.47 10.07 -21.34
CA ARG A 11 0.09 10.11 -21.81
C ARG A 11 -0.44 11.55 -21.77
N LYS A 12 -1.03 11.97 -22.87
CA LYS A 12 -1.67 13.29 -22.97
C LYS A 12 -3.19 13.11 -23.04
N GLN A 13 -3.91 13.99 -22.36
CA GLN A 13 -5.36 14.08 -22.41
C GLN A 13 -5.75 15.54 -22.59
N PHE A 14 -6.54 15.86 -23.66
CA PHE A 14 -6.92 17.23 -24.01
C PHE A 14 -5.72 18.18 -24.13
N GLY A 15 -4.60 17.68 -24.71
CA GLY A 15 -3.39 18.46 -24.91
C GLY A 15 -2.54 18.68 -23.67
N LYS A 16 -2.90 18.07 -22.52
CA LYS A 16 -2.14 18.14 -21.27
C LYS A 16 -1.81 16.73 -20.79
N LYS A 17 -0.68 16.60 -20.10
CA LYS A 17 -0.32 15.35 -19.43
C LYS A 17 -1.19 15.15 -18.20
N ILE A 18 -1.56 13.90 -17.91
CA ILE A 18 -2.42 13.58 -16.78
C ILE A 18 -1.78 14.03 -15.45
N ASN A 19 -0.47 13.86 -15.30
CA ASN A 19 0.23 14.22 -14.06
C ASN A 19 0.33 15.74 -13.82
N GLU A 20 -0.07 16.56 -14.78
CA GLU A 20 -0.17 18.01 -14.61
C GLU A 20 -1.46 18.43 -13.90
N PHE A 21 -2.47 17.56 -13.84
CA PHE A 21 -3.70 17.86 -13.13
C PHE A 21 -3.47 17.80 -11.62
N GLN A 22 -3.97 18.79 -10.91
CA GLN A 22 -3.82 18.90 -9.45
C GLN A 22 -4.30 17.65 -8.71
N VAL A 23 -5.43 17.05 -9.15
CA VAL A 23 -5.98 15.83 -8.55
C VAL A 23 -4.99 14.67 -8.64
N SER A 24 -4.36 14.49 -9.81
CA SER A 24 -3.36 13.44 -10.01
C SER A 24 -2.10 13.70 -9.17
N GLN A 25 -1.69 14.96 -9.05
CA GLN A 25 -0.56 15.35 -8.20
C GLN A 25 -0.82 15.03 -6.73
N PHE A 26 -2.02 15.32 -6.24
CA PHE A 26 -2.41 15.02 -4.86
C PHE A 26 -2.45 13.52 -4.61
N LYS A 27 -2.97 12.73 -5.54
CA LYS A 27 -2.96 11.26 -5.43
C LYS A 27 -1.53 10.71 -5.36
N LEU A 28 -0.63 11.23 -6.19
CA LEU A 28 0.77 10.80 -6.16
C LEU A 28 1.43 11.14 -4.82
N ALA A 29 1.13 12.31 -4.26
CA ALA A 29 1.63 12.71 -2.95
C ALA A 29 1.13 11.78 -1.85
N ASP A 30 -0.15 11.47 -1.86
CA ASP A 30 -0.77 10.57 -0.87
C ASP A 30 -0.19 9.15 -0.97
N MET A 31 -0.04 8.64 -2.20
CA MET A 31 0.56 7.33 -2.45
C MET A 31 1.98 7.25 -1.93
N SER A 32 2.78 8.29 -2.17
CA SER A 32 4.16 8.36 -1.71
C SER A 32 4.23 8.40 -0.18
N THR A 33 3.36 9.16 0.45
CA THR A 33 3.28 9.27 1.90
C THR A 33 2.91 7.93 2.54
N ASP A 34 1.89 7.26 2.01
CA ASP A 34 1.44 5.97 2.54
C ASP A 34 2.51 4.87 2.34
N LEU A 35 3.22 4.92 1.22
CA LEU A 35 4.31 3.98 0.97
C LEU A 35 5.43 4.16 2.00
N GLU A 36 5.82 5.39 2.27
CA GLU A 36 6.86 5.69 3.25
C GLU A 36 6.42 5.29 4.66
N ALA A 37 5.18 5.58 5.02
CA ALA A 37 4.61 5.17 6.31
C ALA A 37 4.63 3.64 6.46
N SER A 38 4.25 2.91 5.41
CA SER A 38 4.29 1.44 5.40
C SER A 38 5.70 0.92 5.62
N ARG A 39 6.69 1.51 4.94
CA ARG A 39 8.09 1.14 5.06
C ARG A 39 8.60 1.34 6.49
N LEU A 40 8.27 2.46 7.09
CA LEU A 40 8.67 2.78 8.46
C LEU A 40 8.05 1.82 9.47
N MET A 41 6.78 1.46 9.28
CA MET A 41 6.10 0.52 10.17
C MET A 41 6.69 -0.89 10.08
N VAL A 42 7.01 -1.35 8.88
CA VAL A 42 7.65 -2.65 8.67
C VAL A 42 9.03 -2.66 9.31
N TYR A 43 9.79 -1.59 9.15
CA TYR A 43 11.10 -1.44 9.78
C TYR A 43 10.99 -1.48 11.31
N LYS A 44 10.01 -0.76 11.88
CA LYS A 44 9.77 -0.78 13.33
C LYS A 44 9.45 -2.18 13.82
N ALA A 45 8.62 -2.92 13.11
CA ALA A 45 8.26 -4.29 13.47
C ALA A 45 9.49 -5.20 13.44
N ALA A 46 10.30 -5.12 12.39
CA ALA A 46 11.52 -5.92 12.28
C ALA A 46 12.50 -5.61 13.41
N THR A 47 12.72 -4.34 13.70
CA THR A 47 13.60 -3.91 14.78
C THR A 47 13.09 -4.41 16.14
N SER A 48 11.78 -4.38 16.37
CA SER A 48 11.19 -4.84 17.63
C SER A 48 11.41 -6.35 17.84
N ILE A 49 11.40 -7.14 16.78
CA ILE A 49 11.70 -8.57 16.85
C ILE A 49 13.18 -8.77 17.25
N ASP A 50 14.09 -8.07 16.57
CA ASP A 50 15.52 -8.17 16.83
C ASP A 50 15.86 -7.77 18.28
N ASP A 51 15.21 -6.75 18.79
CA ASP A 51 15.40 -6.22 20.14
C ASP A 51 14.65 -7.02 21.20
N LYS A 52 13.89 -8.04 20.81
CA LYS A 52 13.03 -8.84 21.70
C LYS A 52 12.08 -7.97 22.52
N ASP A 53 11.54 -6.95 21.88
CA ASP A 53 10.56 -6.04 22.48
C ASP A 53 9.31 -6.82 22.86
N SER A 54 8.78 -6.59 24.06
CA SER A 54 7.54 -7.24 24.52
C SER A 54 6.33 -6.86 23.67
N ASP A 55 6.39 -5.76 22.91
CA ASP A 55 5.35 -5.29 22.00
C ASP A 55 5.59 -5.72 20.56
N ALA A 56 6.55 -6.60 20.27
CA ALA A 56 6.88 -7.01 18.91
C ALA A 56 5.67 -7.56 18.16
N THR A 57 4.84 -8.38 18.80
CA THR A 57 3.64 -8.94 18.18
C THR A 57 2.66 -7.83 17.76
N LYS A 58 2.49 -6.84 18.62
CA LYS A 58 1.64 -5.68 18.31
C LYS A 58 2.16 -4.91 17.09
N TYR A 59 3.46 -4.63 17.06
CA TYR A 59 4.07 -3.89 15.93
C TYR A 59 4.01 -4.69 14.64
N CYS A 60 4.21 -6.01 14.71
CA CYS A 60 4.08 -6.85 13.52
C CYS A 60 2.63 -6.86 12.99
N ALA A 61 1.64 -6.94 13.88
CA ALA A 61 0.24 -6.89 13.49
C ALA A 61 -0.14 -5.54 12.87
N MET A 62 0.35 -4.45 13.46
CA MET A 62 0.15 -3.10 12.92
C MET A 62 0.77 -2.97 11.53
N ALA A 63 2.00 -3.41 11.37
CA ALA A 63 2.72 -3.33 10.09
C ALA A 63 2.01 -4.14 9.01
N LYS A 64 1.61 -5.38 9.33
CA LYS A 64 0.91 -6.24 8.38
C LYS A 64 -0.41 -5.61 7.94
N ARG A 65 -1.22 -5.14 8.89
CA ARG A 65 -2.51 -4.54 8.59
C ARG A 65 -2.36 -3.28 7.75
N PHE A 66 -1.51 -2.36 8.19
CA PHE A 66 -1.35 -1.07 7.51
C PHE A 66 -0.70 -1.22 6.14
N ALA A 67 0.42 -1.97 6.08
CA ALA A 67 1.18 -2.07 4.85
C ALA A 67 0.39 -2.80 3.75
N THR A 68 -0.32 -3.87 4.07
CA THR A 68 -1.10 -4.59 3.06
C THR A 68 -2.29 -3.77 2.57
N ASP A 69 -2.99 -3.06 3.46
CA ASP A 69 -4.10 -2.19 3.08
C ASP A 69 -3.61 -0.99 2.26
N ALA A 70 -2.55 -0.33 2.73
CA ALA A 70 -1.99 0.83 2.04
C ALA A 70 -1.42 0.46 0.68
N CYS A 71 -0.67 -0.64 0.58
CA CYS A 71 -0.12 -1.08 -0.69
C CYS A 71 -1.21 -1.50 -1.67
N PHE A 72 -2.26 -2.15 -1.21
CA PHE A 72 -3.41 -2.47 -2.06
C PHE A 72 -4.03 -1.19 -2.61
N ASP A 73 -4.28 -0.20 -1.76
CA ASP A 73 -4.89 1.07 -2.15
C ASP A 73 -4.00 1.85 -3.12
N ILE A 74 -2.69 1.88 -2.88
CA ILE A 74 -1.72 2.51 -3.78
C ILE A 74 -1.77 1.86 -5.16
N CYS A 75 -1.75 0.54 -5.23
CA CYS A 75 -1.80 -0.17 -6.50
C CYS A 75 -3.13 0.02 -7.21
N ASN A 76 -4.24 0.07 -6.47
CA ASN A 76 -5.55 0.33 -7.04
C ASN A 76 -5.62 1.74 -7.64
N GLN A 77 -5.09 2.74 -6.96
CA GLN A 77 -5.02 4.11 -7.49
C GLN A 77 -4.09 4.20 -8.70
N ALA A 78 -2.96 3.51 -8.68
CA ALA A 78 -2.07 3.45 -9.82
C ALA A 78 -2.76 2.82 -11.03
N LEU A 79 -3.54 1.76 -10.81
CA LEU A 79 -4.34 1.11 -11.85
C LEU A 79 -5.32 2.11 -12.48
N GLN A 80 -5.99 2.91 -11.66
CA GLN A 80 -6.91 3.94 -12.16
C GLN A 80 -6.20 5.00 -12.99
N LEU A 81 -4.99 5.39 -12.61
CA LEU A 81 -4.20 6.36 -13.38
C LEU A 81 -3.80 5.82 -14.75
N HIS A 82 -3.62 4.50 -14.89
CA HIS A 82 -3.38 3.85 -16.17
C HIS A 82 -4.66 3.73 -17.02
N GLY A 83 -5.84 3.92 -16.41
CA GLY A 83 -7.13 3.77 -17.08
C GLY A 83 -7.39 2.32 -17.48
N GLY A 84 -8.06 2.13 -18.62
CA GLY A 84 -8.43 0.79 -19.09
C GLY A 84 -7.25 -0.15 -19.31
N TYR A 85 -6.08 0.38 -19.63
CA TYR A 85 -4.87 -0.42 -19.83
C TYR A 85 -4.43 -1.12 -18.54
N GLY A 86 -4.74 -0.56 -17.38
CA GLY A 86 -4.39 -1.17 -16.10
C GLY A 86 -5.06 -2.51 -15.84
N TYR A 87 -6.15 -2.81 -16.54
CA TYR A 87 -6.87 -4.07 -16.39
C TYR A 87 -6.39 -5.17 -17.33
N LEU A 88 -5.49 -4.86 -18.25
CA LEU A 88 -4.94 -5.86 -19.15
C LEU A 88 -3.86 -6.68 -18.43
N LYS A 89 -3.88 -7.99 -18.64
CA LYS A 89 -2.94 -8.92 -17.97
C LYS A 89 -1.49 -8.69 -18.36
N ASP A 90 -1.24 -8.02 -19.48
CA ASP A 90 0.10 -7.67 -19.92
C ASP A 90 0.74 -6.56 -19.07
N PHE A 91 -0.06 -5.84 -18.26
CA PHE A 91 0.43 -4.81 -17.37
C PHE A 91 0.64 -5.40 -15.98
N PRO A 92 1.83 -5.19 -15.35
CA PRO A 92 2.14 -5.79 -14.05
C PRO A 92 1.24 -5.34 -12.91
N LEU A 93 0.61 -4.17 -13.01
CA LEU A 93 -0.23 -3.64 -11.92
C LEU A 93 -1.44 -4.52 -11.61
N GLU A 94 -2.08 -5.10 -12.61
CA GLU A 94 -3.23 -5.97 -12.40
C GLU A 94 -2.83 -7.20 -11.57
N ARG A 95 -1.69 -7.80 -11.88
CA ARG A 95 -1.18 -8.95 -11.13
C ARG A 95 -0.82 -8.56 -9.69
N VAL A 96 -0.11 -7.46 -9.54
CA VAL A 96 0.30 -6.97 -8.21
C VAL A 96 -0.93 -6.69 -7.34
N LEU A 97 -1.97 -6.09 -7.92
CA LEU A 97 -3.21 -5.79 -7.20
C LEU A 97 -3.87 -7.08 -6.67
N ARG A 98 -3.94 -8.11 -7.50
CA ARG A 98 -4.51 -9.39 -7.08
C ARG A 98 -3.68 -10.04 -5.97
N ASP A 99 -2.36 -10.01 -6.10
CA ASP A 99 -1.45 -10.55 -5.09
C ASP A 99 -1.60 -9.82 -3.76
N LEU A 100 -1.69 -8.49 -3.78
CA LEU A 100 -1.87 -7.70 -2.57
C LEU A 100 -3.22 -7.96 -1.90
N ARG A 101 -4.28 -8.18 -2.69
CA ARG A 101 -5.59 -8.51 -2.12
C ARG A 101 -5.55 -9.83 -1.36
N VAL A 102 -4.83 -10.80 -1.89
CA VAL A 102 -4.63 -12.09 -1.21
C VAL A 102 -3.86 -11.89 0.09
N HIS A 103 -2.83 -11.05 0.10
CA HIS A 103 -2.04 -10.77 1.29
C HIS A 103 -2.84 -10.10 2.42
N GLN A 104 -3.92 -9.41 2.11
CA GLN A 104 -4.82 -8.88 3.13
C GLN A 104 -5.55 -9.99 3.89
N ILE A 105 -5.63 -11.18 3.30
CA ILE A 105 -6.36 -12.32 3.83
C ILE A 105 -5.42 -13.38 4.43
N LEU A 106 -4.26 -13.60 3.81
CA LEU A 106 -3.31 -14.64 4.20
C LEU A 106 -2.72 -14.40 5.59
N GLU A 107 -2.41 -15.51 6.29
CA GLU A 107 -1.74 -15.49 7.60
C GLU A 107 -2.53 -14.73 8.67
N GLY A 108 -3.85 -14.80 8.57
CA GLY A 108 -4.77 -14.05 9.40
C GLY A 108 -5.25 -12.79 8.67
N THR A 109 -6.54 -12.56 8.76
CA THR A 109 -7.15 -11.38 8.13
C THR A 109 -6.71 -10.11 8.86
N ASN A 110 -6.90 -8.96 8.24
CA ASN A 110 -6.62 -7.69 8.89
C ASN A 110 -7.56 -7.42 10.06
N GLU A 111 -8.74 -8.05 10.10
CA GLU A 111 -9.61 -8.05 11.28
C GLU A 111 -8.96 -8.78 12.45
N ILE A 112 -8.31 -9.91 12.21
CA ILE A 112 -7.54 -10.64 13.24
C ILE A 112 -6.37 -9.78 13.72
N MET A 113 -5.69 -9.07 12.82
CA MET A 113 -4.62 -8.15 13.21
C MET A 113 -5.14 -7.06 14.15
N ARG A 114 -6.32 -6.50 13.85
CA ARG A 114 -6.97 -5.51 14.74
C ARG A 114 -7.28 -6.09 16.12
N LEU A 115 -7.71 -7.35 16.18
CA LEU A 115 -7.97 -8.03 17.44
C LEU A 115 -6.69 -8.19 18.27
N ILE A 116 -5.59 -8.60 17.64
CA ILE A 116 -4.28 -8.74 18.31
C ILE A 116 -3.84 -7.39 18.88
N ILE A 117 -3.94 -6.33 18.08
CA ILE A 117 -3.55 -4.98 18.48
C ILE A 117 -4.38 -4.51 19.67
N SER A 118 -5.70 -4.64 19.58
CA SER A 118 -6.60 -4.17 20.62
C SER A 118 -6.41 -4.92 21.95
N ARG A 119 -6.19 -6.24 21.88
CA ARG A 119 -5.91 -7.03 23.08
C ARG A 119 -4.63 -6.58 23.76
N LYS A 120 -3.59 -6.27 22.99
CA LYS A 120 -2.34 -5.81 23.57
C LYS A 120 -2.50 -4.43 24.24
N ILE A 121 -3.24 -3.53 23.61
CA ILE A 121 -3.51 -2.21 24.17
C ILE A 121 -4.34 -2.31 25.47
N LEU A 122 -5.35 -3.17 25.47
CA LEU A 122 -6.25 -3.37 26.60
C LEU A 122 -5.67 -4.28 27.69
N ASP A 123 -4.54 -4.91 27.40
CA ASP A 123 -3.87 -5.85 28.30
C ASP A 123 -4.76 -7.04 28.71
N VAL A 124 -5.39 -7.61 27.70
CA VAL A 124 -6.29 -8.76 27.88
C VAL A 124 -5.86 -9.95 27.03
#